data_67a185dbc5b44fe2dda56acfe0fc6fbf
#
_entry.id   67a185dbc5b44fe2dda56acfe0fc6fbf
#
_cell.length_a   1.000
_cell.length_b   1.000
_cell.length_c   1.000
_cell.angle_alpha   90.00
_cell.angle_beta   90.00
_cell.angle_gamma   90.00
#
_symmetry.space_group_name_H-M   'P 1'
#
loop_
_entity.id
_entity.type
_entity.pdbx_description
1 polymer ?
#
loop_
_entity_poly.entity_id
_entity_poly.type
_entity_poly.pdbx_seq_one_letter_code
_entity_poly.pdbx_strand_id
1 'polypeptide(L)'
;KLGIIMQPESGCFERAKELGLDFVEFDCNPVEYFGRPVEELWNSRETLKEESRRTGVEVGAVGRWASRILDRTGAIIQEEWTAVKRVIDFGAYLGAKYYLCSVAYVEELSYYQNITAAIKVLNQIVAYAKEKGMECAIVNCMMGGNYIRTPEQWKLVLSEVPGLGIKYDPSHSFVHGGQKGAYLEE
;
A
#
# COMPACT_ATOMS: atom_id res chain seq x y z
N LYS A 1 7.48 -2.34 17.98
CA LYS A 1 6.01 -2.10 17.88
C LYS A 1 5.37 -3.25 17.10
N LEU A 2 4.19 -3.68 17.55
CA LEU A 2 3.40 -4.73 16.92
C LEU A 2 2.07 -4.11 16.44
N GLY A 3 1.61 -4.49 15.26
CA GLY A 3 0.38 -3.97 14.68
C GLY A 3 -0.40 -5.01 13.89
N ILE A 4 -1.54 -4.60 13.36
CA ILE A 4 -2.43 -5.46 12.58
C ILE A 4 -3.06 -4.70 11.42
N ILE A 5 -3.32 -5.40 10.31
CA ILE A 5 -4.10 -4.87 9.20
C ILE A 5 -5.59 -4.90 9.59
N MET A 6 -6.26 -3.76 9.44
CA MET A 6 -7.68 -3.60 9.75
C MET A 6 -8.39 -2.75 8.69
N GLN A 7 -9.70 -2.90 8.61
CA GLN A 7 -10.52 -1.93 7.89
C GLN A 7 -10.60 -0.62 8.70
N PRO A 8 -10.57 0.54 8.03
CA PRO A 8 -10.71 1.85 8.69
C PRO A 8 -12.18 2.11 9.09
N GLU A 9 -12.58 1.52 10.20
CA GLU A 9 -13.93 1.59 10.74
C GLU A 9 -13.91 1.95 12.24
N SER A 10 -15.00 2.53 12.74
CA SER A 10 -15.13 2.84 14.17
C SER A 10 -14.97 1.59 15.03
N GLY A 11 -14.26 1.72 16.14
CA GLY A 11 -13.96 0.64 17.07
C GLY A 11 -12.74 -0.21 16.70
N CYS A 12 -12.07 0.04 15.56
CA CYS A 12 -10.88 -0.72 15.19
C CYS A 12 -9.71 -0.46 16.16
N PHE A 13 -9.59 0.74 16.69
CA PHE A 13 -8.52 1.10 17.64
C PHE A 13 -8.74 0.48 19.02
N GLU A 14 -10.00 0.38 19.51
CA GLU A 14 -10.31 -0.33 20.73
C GLU A 14 -9.94 -1.80 20.62
N ARG A 15 -10.29 -2.43 19.51
CA ARG A 15 -9.97 -3.83 19.24
C ARG A 15 -8.46 -4.07 19.19
N ALA A 16 -7.71 -3.17 18.55
CA ALA A 16 -6.25 -3.26 18.53
C ALA A 16 -5.65 -3.08 19.93
N LYS A 17 -6.17 -2.14 20.73
CA LYS A 17 -5.75 -1.91 22.12
C LYS A 17 -6.03 -3.13 23.02
N GLU A 18 -7.20 -3.74 22.91
CA GLU A 18 -7.56 -4.95 23.64
C GLU A 18 -6.62 -6.13 23.34
N LEU A 19 -6.10 -6.19 22.11
CA LEU A 19 -5.09 -7.16 21.68
C LEU A 19 -3.65 -6.79 22.09
N GLY A 20 -3.45 -5.64 22.75
CA GLY A 20 -2.14 -5.17 23.15
C GLY A 20 -1.24 -4.68 22.00
N LEU A 21 -1.86 -4.19 20.92
CA LEU A 21 -1.16 -3.74 19.73
C LEU A 21 -0.83 -2.24 19.79
N ASP A 22 0.29 -1.86 19.20
CA ASP A 22 0.77 -0.48 19.18
C ASP A 22 0.18 0.36 18.04
N PHE A 23 -0.15 -0.29 16.91
CA PHE A 23 -0.65 0.41 15.73
C PHE A 23 -1.58 -0.45 14.87
N VAL A 24 -2.33 0.22 14.01
CA VAL A 24 -3.10 -0.38 12.92
C VAL A 24 -2.50 0.01 11.58
N GLU A 25 -2.59 -0.90 10.60
CA GLU A 25 -2.38 -0.63 9.18
C GLU A 25 -3.77 -0.69 8.51
N PHE A 26 -4.16 0.38 7.85
CA PHE A 26 -5.47 0.44 7.21
C PHE A 26 -5.46 -0.12 5.80
N ASP A 27 -6.36 -1.09 5.56
CA ASP A 27 -6.72 -1.55 4.23
C ASP A 27 -7.64 -0.54 3.55
N CYS A 28 -7.11 0.19 2.57
CA CYS A 28 -7.81 1.18 1.76
C CYS A 28 -7.95 0.72 0.29
N ASN A 29 -8.04 -0.59 0.06
CA ASN A 29 -8.20 -1.15 -1.27
C ASN A 29 -9.51 -0.72 -1.94
N PRO A 30 -9.63 -0.86 -3.27
CA PRO A 30 -10.88 -0.69 -3.99
C PRO A 30 -12.00 -1.61 -3.47
N VAL A 31 -13.26 -1.20 -3.67
CA VAL A 31 -14.44 -1.94 -3.18
C VAL A 31 -14.49 -3.37 -3.71
N GLU A 32 -14.09 -3.60 -4.95
CA GLU A 32 -14.00 -4.94 -5.56
C GLU A 32 -12.97 -5.87 -4.90
N TYR A 33 -12.09 -5.32 -4.06
CA TYR A 33 -11.13 -6.04 -3.23
C TYR A 33 -11.41 -5.88 -1.73
N PHE A 34 -12.69 -5.84 -1.36
CA PHE A 34 -13.19 -5.74 0.01
C PHE A 34 -12.85 -4.43 0.73
N GLY A 35 -12.39 -3.43 0.01
CA GLY A 35 -12.14 -2.11 0.56
C GLY A 35 -13.39 -1.23 0.61
N ARG A 36 -13.19 0.06 0.86
CA ARG A 36 -14.27 1.06 0.97
C ARG A 36 -14.08 2.19 -0.05
N PRO A 37 -15.17 2.87 -0.45
CA PRO A 37 -15.07 4.07 -1.27
C PRO A 37 -14.17 5.12 -0.61
N VAL A 38 -13.27 5.73 -1.39
CA VAL A 38 -12.28 6.67 -0.84
C VAL A 38 -12.92 7.90 -0.18
N GLU A 39 -14.10 8.32 -0.61
CA GLU A 39 -14.83 9.42 0.02
C GLU A 39 -15.41 9.03 1.39
N GLU A 40 -15.79 7.78 1.59
CA GLU A 40 -16.19 7.28 2.91
C GLU A 40 -15.00 7.25 3.87
N LEU A 41 -13.82 6.80 3.39
CA LEU A 41 -12.57 6.85 4.15
C LEU A 41 -12.28 8.29 4.60
N TRP A 42 -12.34 9.22 3.67
CA TRP A 42 -12.11 10.63 3.97
C TRP A 42 -13.11 11.19 4.97
N ASN A 43 -14.38 10.87 4.84
CA ASN A 43 -15.43 11.36 5.73
C ASN A 43 -15.29 10.80 7.17
N SER A 44 -14.72 9.60 7.33
CA SER A 44 -14.49 8.99 8.65
C SER A 44 -13.23 9.51 9.38
N ARG A 45 -12.38 10.29 8.73
CA ARG A 45 -11.04 10.66 9.23
C ARG A 45 -11.03 11.33 10.62
N GLU A 46 -12.03 12.20 10.89
CA GLU A 46 -12.11 12.91 12.18
C GLU A 46 -12.39 11.93 13.32
N THR A 47 -13.37 11.05 13.13
CA THR A 47 -13.74 10.01 14.10
C THR A 47 -12.56 9.08 14.36
N LEU A 48 -11.91 8.60 13.31
CA LEU A 48 -10.75 7.69 13.42
C LEU A 48 -9.55 8.37 14.11
N LYS A 49 -9.32 9.64 13.84
CA LYS A 49 -8.25 10.40 14.51
C LYS A 49 -8.51 10.57 16.00
N GLU A 50 -9.73 10.86 16.37
CA GLU A 50 -10.12 10.96 17.79
C GLU A 50 -10.04 9.61 18.50
N GLU A 51 -10.47 8.52 17.87
CA GLU A 51 -10.34 7.16 18.42
C GLU A 51 -8.87 6.77 18.62
N SER A 52 -8.00 7.04 17.63
CA SER A 52 -6.55 6.83 17.75
C SER A 52 -5.98 7.58 18.94
N ARG A 53 -6.31 8.88 19.08
CA ARG A 53 -5.85 9.72 20.19
C ARG A 53 -6.34 9.18 21.55
N ARG A 54 -7.59 8.76 21.65
CA ARG A 54 -8.22 8.26 22.89
C ARG A 54 -7.66 6.90 23.32
N THR A 55 -7.35 6.03 22.37
CA THR A 55 -6.83 4.69 22.66
C THR A 55 -5.31 4.66 22.83
N GLY A 56 -4.59 5.61 22.22
CA GLY A 56 -3.14 5.62 22.14
C GLY A 56 -2.58 4.65 21.08
N VAL A 57 -3.44 4.02 20.26
CA VAL A 57 -3.04 3.16 19.15
C VAL A 57 -2.82 4.05 17.92
N GLU A 58 -1.66 3.95 17.30
CA GLU A 58 -1.26 4.77 16.15
C GLU A 58 -1.82 4.21 14.82
N VAL A 59 -1.90 5.06 13.79
CA VAL A 59 -2.02 4.58 12.41
C VAL A 59 -0.60 4.48 11.84
N GLY A 60 -0.07 3.28 11.68
CA GLY A 60 1.28 3.05 11.18
C GLY A 60 1.39 3.22 9.67
N ALA A 61 0.39 2.72 8.95
CA ALA A 61 0.34 2.75 7.49
C ALA A 61 -1.09 2.80 6.97
N VAL A 62 -1.24 3.26 5.74
CA VAL A 62 -2.43 3.08 4.91
C VAL A 62 -2.02 2.41 3.60
N GLY A 63 -2.78 1.41 3.13
CA GLY A 63 -2.42 0.62 1.97
C GLY A 63 -3.52 0.52 0.92
N ARG A 64 -3.14 0.68 -0.36
CA ARG A 64 -3.99 0.44 -1.54
C ARG A 64 -3.24 -0.47 -2.51
N TRP A 65 -3.04 -1.72 -2.06
CA TRP A 65 -2.16 -2.69 -2.74
C TRP A 65 -2.87 -3.56 -3.76
N ALA A 66 -4.18 -3.45 -3.93
CA ALA A 66 -4.94 -4.11 -4.99
C ALA A 66 -5.38 -3.13 -6.10
N SER A 67 -4.76 -1.96 -6.18
CA SER A 67 -5.05 -0.91 -7.15
C SER A 67 -4.60 -1.30 -8.57
N ARG A 68 -5.47 -1.07 -9.56
CA ARG A 68 -5.13 -1.16 -10.99
C ARG A 68 -4.93 0.25 -11.54
N ILE A 69 -3.79 0.85 -11.25
CA ILE A 69 -3.50 2.25 -11.59
C ILE A 69 -3.11 2.46 -13.06
N LEU A 70 -2.74 1.40 -13.78
CA LEU A 70 -2.38 1.45 -15.20
C LEU A 70 -3.45 0.82 -16.07
N ASP A 71 -3.76 1.46 -17.19
CA ASP A 71 -4.62 0.92 -18.23
C ASP A 71 -3.86 -0.07 -19.14
N ARG A 72 -4.56 -0.66 -20.12
CA ARG A 72 -4.00 -1.61 -21.08
C ARG A 72 -2.88 -1.05 -21.95
N THR A 73 -2.66 0.25 -21.98
CA THR A 73 -1.57 0.92 -22.73
C THR A 73 -0.39 1.29 -21.82
N GLY A 74 -0.51 1.07 -20.51
CA GLY A 74 0.45 1.52 -19.51
C GLY A 74 0.30 2.98 -19.11
N ALA A 75 -0.76 3.65 -19.54
CA ALA A 75 -1.08 5.00 -19.10
C ALA A 75 -1.77 4.98 -17.73
N ILE A 76 -1.59 6.06 -16.96
CA ILE A 76 -2.21 6.21 -15.64
C ILE A 76 -3.70 6.45 -15.79
N ILE A 77 -4.52 5.63 -15.13
CA ILE A 77 -5.96 5.82 -14.99
C ILE A 77 -6.19 6.98 -14.01
N GLN A 78 -6.70 8.11 -14.49
CA GLN A 78 -6.81 9.35 -13.71
C GLN A 78 -7.76 9.23 -12.51
N GLU A 79 -8.81 8.44 -12.63
CA GLU A 79 -9.73 8.14 -11.52
C GLU A 79 -8.99 7.42 -10.38
N GLU A 80 -8.24 6.37 -10.73
CA GLU A 80 -7.45 5.63 -9.74
C GLU A 80 -6.30 6.46 -9.15
N TRP A 81 -5.66 7.31 -9.97
CA TRP A 81 -4.66 8.25 -9.48
C TRP A 81 -5.26 9.23 -8.46
N THR A 82 -6.48 9.68 -8.69
CA THR A 82 -7.21 10.53 -7.74
C THR A 82 -7.52 9.78 -6.44
N ALA A 83 -7.92 8.50 -6.54
CA ALA A 83 -8.14 7.64 -5.38
C ALA A 83 -6.86 7.41 -4.58
N VAL A 84 -5.74 7.13 -5.24
CA VAL A 84 -4.41 6.97 -4.61
C VAL A 84 -4.04 8.24 -3.82
N LYS A 85 -4.15 9.42 -4.44
CA LYS A 85 -3.87 10.68 -3.75
C LYS A 85 -4.78 10.89 -2.53
N ARG A 86 -6.05 10.55 -2.65
CA ARG A 86 -7.02 10.68 -1.55
C ARG A 86 -6.67 9.76 -0.37
N VAL A 87 -6.20 8.54 -0.64
CA VAL A 87 -5.74 7.62 0.42
C VAL A 87 -4.45 8.14 1.08
N ILE A 88 -3.53 8.70 0.30
CA ILE A 88 -2.31 9.33 0.86
C ILE A 88 -2.70 10.53 1.75
N ASP A 89 -3.59 11.41 1.29
CA ASP A 89 -4.09 12.54 2.09
C ASP A 89 -4.78 12.06 3.38
N PHE A 90 -5.56 11.00 3.30
CA PHE A 90 -6.21 10.36 4.45
C PHE A 90 -5.18 9.83 5.45
N GLY A 91 -4.18 9.09 5.00
CA GLY A 91 -3.10 8.58 5.83
C GLY A 91 -2.31 9.70 6.51
N ALA A 92 -1.92 10.73 5.75
CA ALA A 92 -1.21 11.89 6.29
C ALA A 92 -2.03 12.64 7.35
N TYR A 93 -3.34 12.81 7.12
CA TYR A 93 -4.25 13.41 8.10
C TYR A 93 -4.29 12.62 9.42
N LEU A 94 -4.29 11.29 9.36
CA LEU A 94 -4.28 10.40 10.52
C LEU A 94 -2.91 10.31 11.20
N GLY A 95 -1.84 10.79 10.57
CA GLY A 95 -0.48 10.70 11.07
C GLY A 95 0.23 9.39 10.72
N ALA A 96 -0.27 8.66 9.71
CA ALA A 96 0.38 7.47 9.20
C ALA A 96 1.76 7.80 8.64
N LYS A 97 2.74 6.93 8.92
CA LYS A 97 4.10 7.10 8.43
C LYS A 97 4.27 6.56 7.00
N TYR A 98 3.56 5.50 6.64
CA TYR A 98 3.78 4.79 5.40
C TYR A 98 2.51 4.75 4.53
N TYR A 99 2.72 4.96 3.23
CA TYR A 99 1.77 4.57 2.18
C TYR A 99 2.25 3.29 1.51
N LEU A 100 1.37 2.29 1.42
CA LEU A 100 1.69 0.98 0.87
C LEU A 100 0.97 0.78 -0.47
N CYS A 101 1.72 0.41 -1.50
CA CYS A 101 1.21 0.28 -2.85
C CYS A 101 1.65 -1.03 -3.53
N SER A 102 1.07 -1.28 -4.68
CA SER A 102 1.50 -2.28 -5.64
C SER A 102 1.28 -1.76 -7.06
N VAL A 103 1.77 -2.50 -8.06
CA VAL A 103 1.45 -2.26 -9.47
C VAL A 103 1.00 -3.58 -10.10
N ALA A 104 -0.20 -3.57 -10.67
CA ALA A 104 -0.74 -4.73 -11.39
C ALA A 104 -0.05 -4.90 -12.74
N TYR A 105 0.20 -6.17 -13.11
CA TYR A 105 0.70 -6.51 -14.44
C TYR A 105 -0.37 -6.24 -15.51
N VAL A 106 0.05 -5.67 -16.63
CA VAL A 106 -0.79 -5.38 -17.79
C VAL A 106 -0.45 -6.39 -18.88
N GLU A 107 -1.36 -7.30 -19.17
CA GLU A 107 -1.15 -8.43 -20.07
C GLU A 107 -0.88 -8.03 -21.54
N GLU A 108 -1.41 -6.86 -21.95
CA GLU A 108 -1.20 -6.32 -23.29
C GLU A 108 0.20 -5.74 -23.52
N LEU A 109 0.98 -5.56 -22.45
CA LEU A 109 2.32 -4.98 -22.50
C LEU A 109 3.40 -6.05 -22.37
N SER A 110 4.53 -5.84 -23.04
CA SER A 110 5.73 -6.62 -22.77
C SER A 110 6.21 -6.42 -21.32
N TYR A 111 7.01 -7.33 -20.80
CA TYR A 111 7.59 -7.19 -19.45
C TYR A 111 8.38 -5.88 -19.29
N TYR A 112 9.15 -5.50 -20.29
CA TYR A 112 9.90 -4.23 -20.30
C TYR A 112 8.98 -3.01 -20.24
N GLN A 113 7.88 -3.01 -20.99
CA GLN A 113 6.90 -1.93 -20.95
C GLN A 113 6.20 -1.86 -19.58
N ASN A 114 5.86 -3.01 -18.99
CA ASN A 114 5.30 -3.08 -17.65
C ASN A 114 6.24 -2.47 -16.61
N ILE A 115 7.51 -2.86 -16.57
CA ILE A 115 8.52 -2.32 -15.65
C ILE A 115 8.69 -0.82 -15.85
N THR A 116 8.79 -0.35 -17.10
CA THR A 116 8.94 1.08 -17.40
C THR A 116 7.73 1.89 -16.94
N ALA A 117 6.52 1.39 -17.17
CA ALA A 117 5.28 2.05 -16.72
C ALA A 117 5.19 2.06 -15.17
N ALA A 118 5.54 0.95 -14.52
CA ALA A 118 5.59 0.87 -13.07
C ALA A 118 6.57 1.88 -12.45
N ILE A 119 7.79 1.98 -12.97
CA ILE A 119 8.79 2.95 -12.51
C ILE A 119 8.24 4.38 -12.62
N LYS A 120 7.59 4.72 -13.72
CA LYS A 120 6.99 6.06 -13.92
C LYS A 120 5.92 6.38 -12.89
N VAL A 121 4.98 5.46 -12.66
CA VAL A 121 3.87 5.70 -11.72
C VAL A 121 4.36 5.68 -10.28
N LEU A 122 5.28 4.79 -9.93
CA LEU A 122 5.84 4.71 -8.58
C LEU A 122 6.63 5.97 -8.20
N ASN A 123 7.39 6.56 -9.14
CA ASN A 123 8.04 7.85 -8.91
C ASN A 123 7.02 8.97 -8.59
N GLN A 124 5.86 8.98 -9.26
CA GLN A 124 4.80 9.96 -8.97
C GLN A 124 4.16 9.70 -7.59
N ILE A 125 3.91 8.44 -7.25
CA ILE A 125 3.36 8.05 -5.93
C ILE A 125 4.32 8.45 -4.82
N VAL A 126 5.60 8.10 -4.94
CA VAL A 126 6.64 8.45 -3.96
C VAL A 126 6.77 9.96 -3.79
N ALA A 127 6.78 10.72 -4.89
CA ALA A 127 6.85 12.18 -4.85
C ALA A 127 5.65 12.78 -4.10
N TYR A 128 4.43 12.31 -4.39
CA TYR A 128 3.23 12.79 -3.73
C TYR A 128 3.18 12.41 -2.25
N ALA A 129 3.51 11.16 -1.91
CA ALA A 129 3.57 10.72 -0.51
C ALA A 129 4.60 11.55 0.29
N LYS A 130 5.77 11.80 -0.27
CA LYS A 130 6.81 12.64 0.34
C LYS A 130 6.35 14.09 0.56
N GLU A 131 5.63 14.68 -0.39
CA GLU A 131 5.02 16.02 -0.25
C GLU A 131 4.08 16.08 0.97
N LYS A 132 3.39 14.97 1.28
CA LYS A 132 2.50 14.83 2.44
C LYS A 132 3.20 14.37 3.73
N GLY A 133 4.53 14.26 3.72
CA GLY A 133 5.32 13.82 4.87
C GLY A 133 5.29 12.32 5.13
N MET A 134 4.91 11.51 4.14
CA MET A 134 4.85 10.06 4.24
C MET A 134 5.96 9.40 3.43
N GLU A 135 6.41 8.25 3.90
CA GLU A 135 7.26 7.33 3.13
C GLU A 135 6.39 6.36 2.32
N CYS A 136 6.93 5.83 1.22
CA CYS A 136 6.20 4.90 0.36
C CYS A 136 6.90 3.54 0.33
N ALA A 137 6.14 2.45 0.38
CA ALA A 137 6.67 1.11 0.23
C ALA A 137 5.79 0.26 -0.70
N ILE A 138 6.46 -0.54 -1.54
CA ILE A 138 5.79 -1.54 -2.36
C ILE A 138 5.65 -2.84 -1.56
N VAL A 139 4.49 -3.48 -1.67
CA VAL A 139 4.22 -4.76 -1.02
C VAL A 139 4.61 -5.93 -1.92
N ASN A 140 5.00 -7.07 -1.34
CA ASN A 140 5.26 -8.29 -2.10
C ASN A 140 4.06 -9.23 -2.19
N CYS A 141 2.86 -8.75 -1.82
CA CYS A 141 1.65 -9.58 -1.91
C CYS A 141 1.23 -9.83 -3.36
N MET A 142 0.46 -10.93 -3.55
CA MET A 142 -0.02 -11.40 -4.85
C MET A 142 -1.35 -10.79 -5.26
N MET A 143 -2.01 -10.07 -4.37
CA MET A 143 -3.34 -9.52 -4.61
C MET A 143 -3.32 -8.44 -5.68
N GLY A 144 -4.45 -8.29 -6.38
CA GLY A 144 -4.62 -7.24 -7.37
C GLY A 144 -3.73 -7.37 -8.62
N GLY A 145 -3.09 -8.53 -8.83
CA GLY A 145 -2.20 -8.74 -9.97
C GLY A 145 -0.80 -8.14 -9.81
N ASN A 146 -0.39 -7.79 -8.57
CA ASN A 146 0.95 -7.28 -8.31
C ASN A 146 2.03 -8.26 -8.78
N TYR A 147 3.01 -7.76 -9.52
CA TYR A 147 4.11 -8.57 -10.05
C TYR A 147 5.50 -8.16 -9.54
N ILE A 148 5.65 -6.97 -8.95
CA ILE A 148 6.94 -6.51 -8.40
C ILE A 148 7.11 -7.10 -6.99
N ARG A 149 7.56 -8.36 -6.92
CA ARG A 149 7.51 -9.16 -5.69
C ARG A 149 8.70 -10.11 -5.50
N THR A 150 9.65 -10.12 -6.44
CA THR A 150 10.88 -10.91 -6.36
C THR A 150 12.10 -10.01 -6.18
N PRO A 151 13.20 -10.53 -5.62
CA PRO A 151 14.44 -9.77 -5.42
C PRO A 151 14.97 -9.13 -6.70
N GLU A 152 14.88 -9.80 -7.85
CA GLU A 152 15.33 -9.25 -9.14
C GLU A 152 14.48 -8.05 -9.56
N GLN A 153 13.17 -8.13 -9.35
CA GLN A 153 12.25 -7.03 -9.66
C GLN A 153 12.48 -5.86 -8.68
N TRP A 154 12.73 -6.14 -7.40
CA TRP A 154 13.07 -5.09 -6.44
C TRP A 154 14.37 -4.39 -6.78
N LYS A 155 15.46 -5.14 -7.07
CA LYS A 155 16.73 -4.57 -7.50
C LYS A 155 16.55 -3.60 -8.67
N LEU A 156 15.75 -4.01 -9.66
CA LEU A 156 15.47 -3.19 -10.84
C LEU A 156 14.62 -1.95 -10.52
N VAL A 157 13.52 -2.12 -9.79
CA VAL A 157 12.58 -1.01 -9.55
C VAL A 157 13.11 -0.04 -8.50
N LEU A 158 13.71 -0.51 -7.41
CA LEU A 158 14.22 0.37 -6.35
C LEU A 158 15.42 1.21 -6.80
N SER A 159 16.24 0.71 -7.75
CA SER A 159 17.34 1.50 -8.32
C SER A 159 16.85 2.70 -9.13
N GLU A 160 15.61 2.65 -9.65
CA GLU A 160 15.01 3.68 -10.51
C GLU A 160 13.95 4.54 -9.80
N VAL A 161 13.59 4.17 -8.55
CA VAL A 161 12.57 4.88 -7.76
C VAL A 161 13.14 5.26 -6.39
N PRO A 162 13.94 6.33 -6.31
CA PRO A 162 14.54 6.78 -5.05
C PRO A 162 13.48 7.11 -3.99
N GLY A 163 13.63 6.55 -2.79
CA GLY A 163 12.70 6.75 -1.68
C GLY A 163 11.54 5.73 -1.62
N LEU A 164 11.50 4.78 -2.55
CA LEU A 164 10.61 3.62 -2.44
C LEU A 164 11.25 2.56 -1.53
N GLY A 165 10.52 2.12 -0.51
CA GLY A 165 10.88 0.98 0.33
C GLY A 165 10.13 -0.30 -0.05
N ILE A 166 10.34 -1.34 0.74
CA ILE A 166 9.60 -2.61 0.63
C ILE A 166 8.87 -2.87 1.96
N LYS A 167 7.58 -3.15 1.88
CA LYS A 167 6.88 -3.86 2.96
C LYS A 167 7.01 -5.35 2.67
N TYR A 168 7.88 -6.00 3.42
CA TYR A 168 8.15 -7.41 3.23
C TYR A 168 7.22 -8.28 4.05
N ASP A 169 6.51 -9.17 3.39
CA ASP A 169 5.68 -10.21 4.01
C ASP A 169 6.28 -11.59 3.66
N PRO A 170 6.89 -12.27 4.63
CA PRO A 170 7.54 -13.56 4.40
C PRO A 170 6.56 -14.66 3.97
N SER A 171 5.28 -14.54 4.32
CA SER A 171 4.28 -15.54 3.92
C SER A 171 4.08 -15.58 2.40
N HIS A 172 4.07 -14.41 1.75
CA HIS A 172 3.98 -14.32 0.30
C HIS A 172 5.23 -14.87 -0.39
N SER A 173 6.41 -14.58 0.14
CA SER A 173 7.66 -15.15 -0.41
C SER A 173 7.71 -16.65 -0.26
N PHE A 174 7.25 -17.17 0.88
CA PHE A 174 7.19 -18.62 1.12
C PHE A 174 6.26 -19.33 0.13
N VAL A 175 5.08 -18.78 -0.11
CA VAL A 175 4.09 -19.35 -1.04
C VAL A 175 4.58 -19.27 -2.48
N HIS A 176 5.18 -18.13 -2.89
CA HIS A 176 5.66 -17.91 -4.25
C HIS A 176 6.95 -18.63 -4.58
N GLY A 177 7.86 -18.70 -3.63
CA GLY A 177 9.15 -19.34 -3.84
C GLY A 177 9.05 -20.82 -4.17
N GLY A 178 7.86 -21.41 -3.99
CA GLY A 178 7.61 -22.83 -4.29
C GLY A 178 8.55 -23.80 -3.59
N GLN A 179 9.51 -23.25 -2.86
CA GLN A 179 10.58 -23.92 -2.16
C GLN A 179 10.79 -23.25 -0.80
N LYS A 180 9.88 -23.51 0.15
CA LYS A 180 10.13 -23.33 1.58
C LYS A 180 10.94 -22.07 1.98
N GLY A 181 10.59 -20.91 1.42
CA GLY A 181 11.24 -19.66 1.79
C GLY A 181 12.48 -19.31 0.97
N ALA A 182 12.52 -19.65 -0.31
CA ALA A 182 13.66 -19.35 -1.21
C ALA A 182 14.06 -17.86 -1.26
N TYR A 183 13.23 -16.94 -0.79
CA TYR A 183 13.53 -15.50 -0.74
C TYR A 183 13.70 -14.95 0.69
N LEU A 184 13.82 -15.82 1.70
CA LEU A 184 13.99 -15.39 3.09
C LEU A 184 15.44 -15.03 3.43
N GLU A 185 16.38 -15.40 2.58
CA GLU A 185 17.82 -15.17 2.78
C GLU A 185 18.34 -13.89 2.10
N GLU A 186 17.48 -13.11 1.44
CA GLU A 186 17.82 -11.87 0.74
C GLU A 186 17.17 -10.64 1.39
#